data_3d92f5cb8db3f9a899a8325619fd44f5
#
_entry.id   3d92f5cb8db3f9a899a8325619fd44f5
#
_cell.length_a   1.000
_cell.length_b   1.000
_cell.length_c   1.000
_cell.angle_alpha   90.00
_cell.angle_beta   90.00
_cell.angle_gamma   90.00
#
_symmetry.space_group_name_H-M   'P 1'
#
loop_
_entity.id
_entity.type
_entity.pdbx_description
1 polymer ?
#
loop_
_entity_poly.entity_id
_entity_poly.type
_entity_poly.pdbx_seq_one_letter_code
_entity_poly.pdbx_strand_id
1 'polypeptide(L)'
;EESFHTFIEQSVCLFTEETNYMDSPSPFGIKMADRISGKPLHIDISDLPMRKGVTTNRNKFVLGPSGSGKSFFMNHLVRQYYEQGTHVVLVDTGNSYQGLCEMINRKTGGKDGIYYTYTDESPISFNPFFTEDKVFDIEKRESIKTLLLTLWKKDNEPATRAEEVALSNAVSLYIGKLKEESDIVPCFNTFYEFVGTEYRKVLEEKKVREKDFDIDGFLNVLEPYY
;
A
#
# COMPACT_ATOMS: atom_id res chain seq x y z
N GLU A 1 -32.44 -38.94 -14.85
CA GLU A 1 -32.61 -37.47 -14.95
C GLU A 1 -33.98 -37.25 -15.60
N GLU A 2 -34.87 -36.58 -14.88
CA GLU A 2 -36.15 -36.14 -15.41
C GLU A 2 -35.97 -34.81 -16.14
N SER A 3 -36.21 -34.78 -17.43
CA SER A 3 -36.19 -33.56 -18.23
C SER A 3 -37.58 -33.34 -18.87
N PHE A 4 -38.04 -32.12 -18.96
CA PHE A 4 -39.24 -31.75 -19.67
C PHE A 4 -38.97 -30.62 -20.67
N HIS A 5 -39.70 -30.63 -21.75
CA HIS A 5 -39.58 -29.60 -22.78
C HIS A 5 -40.61 -28.49 -22.52
N THR A 6 -40.14 -27.23 -22.53
CA THR A 6 -41.02 -26.08 -22.38
C THR A 6 -40.51 -24.93 -23.28
N PHE A 7 -41.35 -23.93 -23.50
CA PHE A 7 -40.94 -22.72 -24.20
C PHE A 7 -40.06 -21.82 -23.30
N ILE A 8 -39.15 -21.09 -23.91
CA ILE A 8 -38.18 -20.21 -23.20
C ILE A 8 -38.93 -19.23 -22.34
N GLU A 9 -40.02 -18.63 -22.85
CA GLU A 9 -40.85 -17.67 -22.13
C GLU A 9 -41.48 -18.26 -20.87
N GLN A 10 -41.82 -19.51 -20.86
CA GLN A 10 -42.36 -20.24 -19.72
C GLN A 10 -41.26 -20.60 -18.72
N SER A 11 -40.04 -20.90 -19.21
CA SER A 11 -38.92 -21.20 -18.37
C SER A 11 -38.45 -19.98 -17.56
N VAL A 12 -38.55 -18.75 -18.11
CA VAL A 12 -38.17 -17.52 -17.47
C VAL A 12 -38.97 -17.27 -16.19
N CYS A 13 -40.25 -17.74 -16.15
CA CYS A 13 -41.09 -17.62 -14.95
C CYS A 13 -40.57 -18.43 -13.75
N LEU A 14 -39.66 -19.40 -13.97
CA LEU A 14 -39.04 -20.17 -12.90
C LEU A 14 -37.85 -19.47 -12.26
N PHE A 15 -37.34 -18.40 -12.88
CA PHE A 15 -36.27 -17.60 -12.35
C PHE A 15 -36.83 -16.39 -11.59
N THR A 16 -36.52 -16.31 -10.29
CA THR A 16 -36.91 -15.16 -9.47
C THR A 16 -35.87 -14.06 -9.68
N GLU A 17 -36.10 -13.20 -10.68
CA GLU A 17 -35.20 -12.06 -10.97
C GLU A 17 -35.82 -10.71 -10.55
N GLU A 18 -36.92 -10.74 -9.83
CA GLU A 18 -37.63 -9.53 -9.37
C GLU A 18 -36.82 -8.86 -8.23
N THR A 19 -36.13 -7.81 -8.58
CA THR A 19 -35.41 -6.96 -7.63
C THR A 19 -35.30 -5.54 -8.18
N ASN A 20 -35.32 -4.57 -7.27
CA ASN A 20 -35.11 -3.16 -7.60
C ASN A 20 -33.62 -2.83 -7.80
N TYR A 21 -32.74 -3.78 -7.54
CA TYR A 21 -31.28 -3.58 -7.71
C TYR A 21 -30.87 -3.77 -9.17
N MET A 22 -29.99 -2.87 -9.63
CA MET A 22 -29.47 -2.88 -10.99
C MET A 22 -27.95 -2.92 -10.96
N ASP A 23 -27.35 -3.49 -11.99
CA ASP A 23 -25.92 -3.50 -12.18
C ASP A 23 -25.36 -2.08 -12.33
N SER A 24 -24.17 -1.85 -11.79
CA SER A 24 -23.41 -0.65 -12.06
C SER A 24 -22.92 -0.63 -13.50
N PRO A 25 -23.08 0.46 -14.24
CA PRO A 25 -22.61 0.61 -15.62
C PRO A 25 -21.09 0.86 -15.66
N SER A 26 -20.33 0.09 -14.94
CA SER A 26 -18.86 0.20 -14.82
C SER A 26 -18.24 -1.16 -15.15
N PRO A 27 -17.14 -1.22 -15.91
CA PRO A 27 -16.45 -2.47 -16.15
C PRO A 27 -15.73 -3.00 -14.91
N PHE A 28 -15.46 -2.11 -13.95
CA PHE A 28 -14.79 -2.43 -12.68
C PHE A 28 -15.81 -2.48 -11.54
N GLY A 29 -15.70 -3.49 -10.68
CA GLY A 29 -16.58 -3.63 -9.53
C GLY A 29 -16.53 -5.04 -8.95
N ILE A 30 -17.42 -5.31 -8.02
CA ILE A 30 -17.55 -6.58 -7.32
C ILE A 30 -18.86 -7.29 -7.71
N LYS A 31 -18.79 -8.61 -7.81
CA LYS A 31 -19.97 -9.47 -8.02
C LYS A 31 -20.53 -9.87 -6.68
N MET A 32 -21.79 -9.59 -6.48
CA MET A 32 -22.59 -9.98 -5.32
C MET A 32 -23.88 -10.63 -5.78
N ALA A 33 -24.71 -11.04 -4.86
CA ALA A 33 -26.06 -11.50 -5.18
C ALA A 33 -27.06 -10.81 -4.25
N ASP A 34 -28.23 -10.50 -4.78
CA ASP A 34 -29.34 -10.07 -3.94
C ASP A 34 -29.73 -11.19 -2.97
N ARG A 35 -29.85 -10.86 -1.71
CA ARG A 35 -30.08 -11.83 -0.64
C ARG A 35 -31.42 -12.57 -0.78
N ILE A 36 -32.41 -11.92 -1.33
CA ILE A 36 -33.77 -12.46 -1.41
C ILE A 36 -33.98 -13.25 -2.70
N SER A 37 -33.71 -12.63 -3.83
CA SER A 37 -33.92 -13.24 -5.14
C SER A 37 -32.75 -14.13 -5.62
N GLY A 38 -31.57 -13.97 -5.02
CA GLY A 38 -30.33 -14.61 -5.49
C GLY A 38 -29.80 -14.02 -6.80
N LYS A 39 -30.42 -12.97 -7.35
CA LYS A 39 -30.00 -12.33 -8.59
C LYS A 39 -28.55 -11.87 -8.48
N PRO A 40 -27.66 -12.28 -9.41
CA PRO A 40 -26.30 -11.76 -9.45
C PRO A 40 -26.28 -10.28 -9.79
N LEU A 41 -25.48 -9.52 -9.10
CA LEU A 41 -25.33 -8.07 -9.24
C LEU A 41 -23.86 -7.72 -9.41
N HIS A 42 -23.57 -6.83 -10.35
CA HIS A 42 -22.25 -6.20 -10.50
C HIS A 42 -22.28 -4.79 -9.92
N ILE A 43 -21.48 -4.54 -8.88
CA ILE A 43 -21.54 -3.29 -8.11
C ILE A 43 -20.16 -2.62 -8.09
N ASP A 44 -20.08 -1.40 -8.62
CA ASP A 44 -18.94 -0.53 -8.46
C ASP A 44 -19.11 0.33 -7.19
N ILE A 45 -18.37 -0.02 -6.15
CA ILE A 45 -18.37 0.67 -4.86
C ILE A 45 -17.24 1.71 -4.74
N SER A 46 -16.49 1.94 -5.79
CA SER A 46 -15.29 2.79 -5.80
C SER A 46 -15.43 4.00 -6.72
N ASP A 47 -15.49 3.76 -8.02
CA ASP A 47 -15.42 4.82 -9.01
C ASP A 47 -16.78 5.43 -9.34
N LEU A 48 -17.81 4.62 -9.43
CA LEU A 48 -19.16 5.11 -9.75
C LEU A 48 -19.70 6.09 -8.70
N PRO A 49 -19.61 5.83 -7.37
CA PRO A 49 -20.02 6.79 -6.36
C PRO A 49 -19.27 8.12 -6.45
N MET A 50 -17.96 8.07 -6.74
CA MET A 50 -17.13 9.27 -6.90
C MET A 50 -17.52 10.05 -8.17
N ARG A 51 -17.70 9.36 -9.31
CA ARG A 51 -18.15 10.00 -10.56
C ARG A 51 -19.54 10.63 -10.46
N LYS A 52 -20.43 10.03 -9.64
CA LYS A 52 -21.76 10.58 -9.35
C LYS A 52 -21.76 11.68 -8.29
N GLY A 53 -20.61 12.04 -7.72
CA GLY A 53 -20.49 13.05 -6.67
C GLY A 53 -21.12 12.63 -5.32
N VAL A 54 -21.35 11.33 -5.11
CA VAL A 54 -21.85 10.78 -3.84
C VAL A 54 -20.75 10.75 -2.79
N THR A 55 -19.51 10.47 -3.22
CA THR A 55 -18.31 10.49 -2.37
C THR A 55 -17.22 11.34 -3.01
N THR A 56 -16.33 11.88 -2.18
CA THR A 56 -15.19 12.70 -2.63
C THR A 56 -13.93 11.88 -2.87
N ASN A 57 -13.88 10.65 -2.38
CA ASN A 57 -12.73 9.75 -2.48
C ASN A 57 -13.16 8.29 -2.53
N ARG A 58 -12.19 7.38 -2.69
CA ARG A 58 -12.41 5.92 -2.73
C ARG A 58 -12.23 5.24 -1.39
N ASN A 59 -12.01 5.98 -0.30
CA ASN A 59 -11.81 5.41 1.03
C ASN A 59 -13.08 4.69 1.49
N LYS A 60 -12.89 3.56 2.17
CA LYS A 60 -13.97 2.73 2.67
C LYS A 60 -13.74 2.39 4.13
N PHE A 61 -14.78 2.52 4.92
CA PHE A 61 -14.80 2.08 6.30
C PHE A 61 -15.82 0.97 6.47
N VAL A 62 -15.37 -0.21 6.92
CA VAL A 62 -16.22 -1.39 7.09
C VAL A 62 -16.38 -1.67 8.57
N LEU A 63 -17.57 -1.44 9.09
CA LEU A 63 -17.90 -1.65 10.49
C LEU A 63 -18.89 -2.83 10.65
N GLY A 64 -18.67 -3.59 11.71
CA GLY A 64 -19.59 -4.65 12.11
C GLY A 64 -19.08 -5.36 13.38
N PRO A 65 -19.94 -5.98 14.18
CA PRO A 65 -19.55 -6.75 15.35
C PRO A 65 -18.72 -7.99 14.98
N SER A 66 -18.15 -8.65 15.99
CA SER A 66 -17.49 -9.93 15.78
C SER A 66 -18.47 -10.95 15.20
N GLY A 67 -18.02 -11.79 14.27
CA GLY A 67 -18.87 -12.77 13.57
C GLY A 67 -19.80 -12.24 12.49
N SER A 68 -19.83 -10.92 12.23
CA SER A 68 -20.72 -10.32 11.19
C SER A 68 -20.31 -10.59 9.75
N GLY A 69 -19.17 -11.25 9.52
CA GLY A 69 -18.67 -11.55 8.18
C GLY A 69 -17.78 -10.48 7.56
N LYS A 70 -17.29 -9.49 8.32
CA LYS A 70 -16.35 -8.45 7.79
C LYS A 70 -15.17 -9.04 7.03
N SER A 71 -14.44 -9.95 7.66
CA SER A 71 -13.25 -10.56 7.03
C SER A 71 -13.62 -11.38 5.80
N PHE A 72 -14.76 -12.07 5.82
CA PHE A 72 -15.26 -12.80 4.66
C PHE A 72 -15.56 -11.87 3.49
N PHE A 73 -16.29 -10.78 3.76
CA PHE A 73 -16.62 -9.76 2.75
C PHE A 73 -15.34 -9.11 2.19
N MET A 74 -14.39 -8.76 3.05
CA MET A 74 -13.13 -8.14 2.62
C MET A 74 -12.26 -9.10 1.82
N ASN A 75 -12.17 -10.38 2.18
CA ASN A 75 -11.49 -11.38 1.36
C ASN A 75 -12.12 -11.50 -0.03
N HIS A 76 -13.46 -11.50 -0.11
CA HIS A 76 -14.18 -11.53 -1.38
C HIS A 76 -13.87 -10.30 -2.24
N LEU A 77 -13.90 -9.10 -1.63
CA LEU A 77 -13.59 -7.83 -2.29
C LEU A 77 -12.15 -7.80 -2.82
N VAL A 78 -11.19 -8.12 -1.95
CA VAL A 78 -9.76 -8.14 -2.29
C VAL A 78 -9.49 -9.12 -3.44
N ARG A 79 -10.07 -10.32 -3.37
CA ARG A 79 -9.94 -11.33 -4.42
C ARG A 79 -10.45 -10.81 -5.76
N GLN A 80 -11.65 -10.21 -5.79
CA GLN A 80 -12.22 -9.72 -7.03
C GLN A 80 -11.45 -8.54 -7.61
N TYR A 81 -10.92 -7.65 -6.77
CA TYR A 81 -10.07 -6.55 -7.23
C TYR A 81 -8.75 -7.09 -7.80
N TYR A 82 -8.13 -8.06 -7.14
CA TYR A 82 -6.95 -8.73 -7.68
C TYR A 82 -7.22 -9.40 -9.03
N GLU A 83 -8.33 -10.13 -9.17
CA GLU A 83 -8.74 -10.78 -10.44
C GLU A 83 -9.00 -9.76 -11.58
N GLN A 84 -9.24 -8.50 -11.25
CA GLN A 84 -9.38 -7.38 -12.20
C GLN A 84 -8.07 -6.60 -12.43
N GLY A 85 -6.94 -7.13 -11.95
CA GLY A 85 -5.62 -6.53 -12.16
C GLY A 85 -5.23 -5.42 -11.19
N THR A 86 -5.94 -5.28 -10.06
CA THR A 86 -5.59 -4.31 -9.03
C THR A 86 -4.42 -4.81 -8.19
N HIS A 87 -3.40 -3.97 -8.00
CA HIS A 87 -2.36 -4.20 -7.00
C HIS A 87 -2.93 -3.96 -5.60
N VAL A 88 -2.74 -4.92 -4.71
CA VAL A 88 -3.29 -4.88 -3.35
C VAL A 88 -2.18 -5.04 -2.33
N VAL A 89 -2.15 -4.13 -1.35
CA VAL A 89 -1.30 -4.22 -0.16
C VAL A 89 -2.20 -4.34 1.05
N LEU A 90 -1.93 -5.35 1.90
CA LEU A 90 -2.74 -5.64 3.07
C LEU A 90 -1.87 -5.53 4.34
N VAL A 91 -2.43 -4.88 5.37
CA VAL A 91 -1.92 -4.94 6.73
C VAL A 91 -2.96 -5.70 7.55
N ASP A 92 -2.58 -6.88 8.04
CA ASP A 92 -3.48 -7.82 8.69
C ASP A 92 -2.99 -8.15 10.10
N THR A 93 -3.80 -7.84 11.09
CA THR A 93 -3.49 -8.15 12.50
C THR A 93 -4.10 -9.47 12.98
N GLY A 94 -4.93 -10.12 12.16
CA GLY A 94 -5.73 -11.29 12.55
C GLY A 94 -5.51 -12.53 11.69
N ASN A 95 -4.51 -12.56 10.82
CA ASN A 95 -4.22 -13.63 9.85
C ASN A 95 -5.42 -14.03 8.96
N SER A 96 -6.32 -13.08 8.73
CA SER A 96 -7.58 -13.32 8.00
C SER A 96 -7.38 -13.52 6.50
N TYR A 97 -6.26 -13.04 5.94
CA TYR A 97 -5.97 -13.03 4.50
C TYR A 97 -4.92 -14.07 4.09
N GLN A 98 -4.31 -14.78 5.04
CA GLN A 98 -3.27 -15.76 4.75
C GLN A 98 -3.73 -16.80 3.71
N GLY A 99 -4.91 -17.40 3.89
CA GLY A 99 -5.44 -18.41 2.97
C GLY A 99 -5.69 -17.87 1.55
N LEU A 100 -6.09 -16.59 1.43
CA LEU A 100 -6.24 -15.93 0.11
C LEU A 100 -4.89 -15.73 -0.55
N CYS A 101 -3.90 -15.23 0.19
CA CYS A 101 -2.53 -15.06 -0.31
C CYS A 101 -1.92 -16.39 -0.76
N GLU A 102 -2.05 -17.45 0.04
CA GLU A 102 -1.56 -18.79 -0.31
C GLU A 102 -2.23 -19.35 -1.58
N MET A 103 -3.54 -19.13 -1.73
CA MET A 103 -4.26 -19.55 -2.94
C MET A 103 -3.76 -18.83 -4.19
N ILE A 104 -3.55 -17.50 -4.09
CA ILE A 104 -3.02 -16.69 -5.19
C ILE A 104 -1.58 -17.12 -5.50
N ASN A 105 -0.74 -17.29 -4.48
CA ASN A 105 0.65 -17.71 -4.63
C ASN A 105 0.77 -19.04 -5.38
N ARG A 106 -0.03 -20.04 -5.02
CA ARG A 106 -0.08 -21.33 -5.75
C ARG A 106 -0.51 -21.18 -7.21
N LYS A 107 -1.50 -20.32 -7.47
CA LYS A 107 -1.99 -20.09 -8.85
C LYS A 107 -0.99 -19.36 -9.73
N THR A 108 -0.20 -18.46 -9.15
CA THR A 108 0.78 -17.64 -9.90
C THR A 108 2.18 -18.23 -9.93
N GLY A 109 2.39 -19.39 -9.32
CA GLY A 109 3.71 -20.01 -9.22
C GLY A 109 4.70 -19.19 -8.38
N GLY A 110 4.21 -18.53 -7.32
CA GLY A 110 5.03 -17.78 -6.39
C GLY A 110 5.25 -16.30 -6.76
N LYS A 111 4.65 -15.83 -7.85
CA LYS A 111 4.82 -14.42 -8.29
C LYS A 111 4.02 -13.42 -7.45
N ASP A 112 2.80 -13.79 -7.08
CA ASP A 112 1.88 -12.96 -6.32
C ASP A 112 1.44 -13.69 -5.04
N GLY A 113 0.65 -13.02 -4.21
CA GLY A 113 0.13 -13.59 -2.97
C GLY A 113 1.21 -13.79 -1.92
N ILE A 114 2.14 -12.85 -1.84
CA ILE A 114 3.22 -12.88 -0.85
C ILE A 114 2.63 -12.52 0.52
N TYR A 115 2.92 -13.33 1.53
CA TYR A 115 2.46 -13.13 2.89
C TYR A 115 3.64 -13.14 3.85
N TYR A 116 3.85 -12.02 4.53
CA TYR A 116 4.90 -11.87 5.55
C TYR A 116 4.26 -11.81 6.93
N THR A 117 4.85 -12.55 7.87
CA THR A 117 4.48 -12.43 9.28
C THR A 117 5.63 -11.74 10.01
N TYR A 118 5.34 -10.62 10.66
CA TYR A 118 6.30 -9.95 11.53
C TYR A 118 6.35 -10.66 12.88
N THR A 119 7.55 -11.08 13.28
CA THR A 119 7.85 -11.57 14.63
C THR A 119 9.21 -11.02 15.05
N ASP A 120 9.46 -10.96 16.37
CA ASP A 120 10.76 -10.51 16.88
C ASP A 120 11.93 -11.38 16.39
N GLU A 121 11.65 -12.67 16.12
CA GLU A 121 12.62 -13.63 15.59
C GLU A 121 12.79 -13.52 14.05
N SER A 122 11.80 -12.99 13.36
CA SER A 122 11.79 -12.83 11.90
C SER A 122 11.25 -11.45 11.51
N PRO A 123 12.04 -10.40 11.68
CA PRO A 123 11.65 -9.05 11.31
C PRO A 123 11.54 -8.93 9.79
N ILE A 124 10.55 -8.17 9.34
CA ILE A 124 10.43 -7.81 7.93
C ILE A 124 11.49 -6.74 7.65
N SER A 125 12.47 -7.06 6.80
CA SER A 125 13.49 -6.12 6.36
C SER A 125 13.31 -5.78 4.88
N PHE A 126 13.51 -4.52 4.55
CA PHE A 126 13.53 -4.05 3.17
C PHE A 126 14.54 -2.92 3.02
N ASN A 127 15.08 -2.76 1.82
CA ASN A 127 15.97 -1.65 1.52
C ASN A 127 15.18 -0.48 0.90
N PRO A 128 14.97 0.62 1.63
CA PRO A 128 14.23 1.77 1.12
C PRO A 128 14.95 2.49 -0.03
N PHE A 129 16.24 2.29 -0.19
CA PHE A 129 17.05 2.87 -1.27
C PHE A 129 17.17 1.97 -2.51
N PHE A 130 16.57 0.77 -2.48
CA PHE A 130 16.60 -0.12 -3.63
C PHE A 130 15.79 0.44 -4.80
N THR A 131 16.40 0.45 -5.98
CA THR A 131 15.77 0.75 -7.27
C THR A 131 16.38 -0.17 -8.32
N GLU A 132 15.58 -0.72 -9.23
CA GLU A 132 16.07 -1.64 -10.27
C GLU A 132 17.09 -0.96 -11.20
N ASP A 133 16.82 0.30 -11.58
CA ASP A 133 17.62 1.05 -12.56
C ASP A 133 18.55 2.10 -11.92
N LYS A 134 18.72 2.09 -10.59
CA LYS A 134 19.39 3.18 -9.85
C LYS A 134 18.82 4.58 -10.15
N VAL A 135 17.57 4.64 -10.61
CA VAL A 135 16.85 5.89 -10.88
C VAL A 135 16.02 6.26 -9.66
N PHE A 136 16.33 7.42 -9.09
CA PHE A 136 15.59 8.00 -7.97
C PHE A 136 14.70 9.13 -8.50
N ASP A 137 13.46 8.81 -8.85
CA ASP A 137 12.46 9.79 -9.24
C ASP A 137 12.01 10.65 -8.04
N ILE A 138 11.12 11.59 -8.30
CA ILE A 138 10.62 12.51 -7.25
C ILE A 138 9.86 11.72 -6.18
N GLU A 139 9.04 10.75 -6.58
CA GLU A 139 8.23 9.95 -5.67
C GLU A 139 9.11 9.12 -4.73
N LYS A 140 10.15 8.48 -5.26
CA LYS A 140 11.11 7.69 -4.47
C LYS A 140 11.87 8.56 -3.45
N ARG A 141 12.30 9.75 -3.85
CA ARG A 141 12.98 10.71 -2.95
C ARG A 141 12.08 11.16 -1.81
N GLU A 142 10.82 11.51 -2.12
CA GLU A 142 9.83 11.89 -1.12
C GLU A 142 9.49 10.72 -0.18
N SER A 143 9.41 9.50 -0.71
CA SER A 143 9.20 8.29 0.09
C SER A 143 10.35 8.05 1.09
N ILE A 144 11.60 8.16 0.63
CA ILE A 144 12.79 8.05 1.51
C ILE A 144 12.78 9.15 2.57
N LYS A 145 12.55 10.40 2.19
CA LYS A 145 12.47 11.53 3.12
C LYS A 145 11.39 11.31 4.18
N THR A 146 10.20 10.90 3.77
CA THR A 146 9.08 10.64 4.67
C THR A 146 9.40 9.51 5.65
N LEU A 147 10.01 8.43 5.17
CA LEU A 147 10.46 7.34 6.03
C LEU A 147 11.45 7.84 7.09
N LEU A 148 12.49 8.56 6.67
CA LEU A 148 13.51 9.10 7.58
C LEU A 148 12.91 10.04 8.62
N LEU A 149 11.96 10.90 8.23
CA LEU A 149 11.23 11.76 9.16
C LEU A 149 10.41 10.97 10.16
N THR A 150 9.72 9.93 9.70
CA THR A 150 8.90 9.07 10.56
C THR A 150 9.74 8.30 11.57
N LEU A 151 10.95 7.88 11.20
CA LEU A 151 11.88 7.21 12.11
C LEU A 151 12.52 8.18 13.11
N TRP A 152 12.75 9.43 12.69
CA TRP A 152 13.43 10.44 13.53
C TRP A 152 12.49 11.14 14.50
N LYS A 153 11.29 11.52 14.05
CA LYS A 153 10.32 12.29 14.82
C LYS A 153 9.32 11.40 15.57
N LYS A 154 8.90 11.85 16.75
CA LYS A 154 7.80 11.21 17.47
C LYS A 154 6.45 11.58 16.84
N ASP A 155 5.44 10.74 17.05
CA ASP A 155 4.08 10.91 16.47
C ASP A 155 3.46 12.31 16.69
N ASN A 156 3.82 13.00 17.77
CA ASN A 156 3.30 14.32 18.10
C ASN A 156 4.31 15.46 17.86
N GLU A 157 5.42 15.18 17.18
CA GLU A 157 6.46 16.17 16.90
C GLU A 157 6.56 16.41 15.39
N PRO A 158 5.89 17.45 14.86
CA PRO A 158 5.96 17.75 13.44
C PRO A 158 7.37 18.26 13.08
N ALA A 159 7.86 17.79 11.94
CA ALA A 159 9.12 18.30 11.39
C ALA A 159 8.97 19.78 11.01
N THR A 160 10.00 20.54 11.30
CA THR A 160 10.07 21.94 10.85
C THR A 160 10.42 22.00 9.37
N ARG A 161 10.08 23.09 8.70
CA ARG A 161 10.44 23.30 7.30
C ARG A 161 11.95 23.28 7.07
N ALA A 162 12.74 23.71 8.05
CA ALA A 162 14.20 23.69 7.95
C ALA A 162 14.74 22.25 7.95
N GLU A 163 14.21 21.41 8.83
CA GLU A 163 14.54 19.98 8.89
C GLU A 163 14.14 19.24 7.62
N GLU A 164 12.94 19.49 7.09
CA GLU A 164 12.49 18.89 5.82
C GLU A 164 13.41 19.28 4.65
N VAL A 165 13.82 20.55 4.56
CA VAL A 165 14.73 21.03 3.53
C VAL A 165 16.12 20.43 3.70
N ALA A 166 16.64 20.37 4.92
CA ALA A 166 17.94 19.77 5.21
C ALA A 166 17.96 18.29 4.79
N LEU A 167 16.92 17.53 5.13
CA LEU A 167 16.81 16.13 4.81
C LEU A 167 16.63 15.90 3.29
N SER A 168 15.83 16.73 2.61
CA SER A 168 15.72 16.72 1.14
C SER A 168 17.08 16.95 0.47
N ASN A 169 17.88 17.87 1.00
CA ASN A 169 19.23 18.14 0.51
C ASN A 169 20.17 16.95 0.76
N ALA A 170 20.11 16.33 1.95
CA ALA A 170 20.90 15.14 2.27
C ALA A 170 20.61 14.01 1.28
N VAL A 171 19.34 13.69 1.07
CA VAL A 171 18.90 12.65 0.12
C VAL A 171 19.35 12.99 -1.31
N SER A 172 19.23 14.25 -1.73
CA SER A 172 19.63 14.66 -3.08
C SER A 172 21.13 14.59 -3.31
N LEU A 173 21.93 14.99 -2.34
CA LEU A 173 23.39 14.91 -2.40
C LEU A 173 23.88 13.47 -2.37
N TYR A 174 23.29 12.62 -1.52
CA TYR A 174 23.60 11.20 -1.51
C TYR A 174 23.30 10.52 -2.85
N ILE A 175 22.15 10.82 -3.48
CA ILE A 175 21.82 10.33 -4.81
C ILE A 175 22.81 10.84 -5.87
N GLY A 176 23.28 12.09 -5.73
CA GLY A 176 24.36 12.63 -6.57
C GLY A 176 25.62 11.78 -6.47
N LYS A 177 26.07 11.49 -5.25
CA LYS A 177 27.22 10.64 -4.98
C LYS A 177 27.08 9.23 -5.56
N LEU A 178 25.90 8.61 -5.43
CA LEU A 178 25.64 7.29 -6.02
C LEU A 178 25.76 7.25 -7.56
N LYS A 179 25.63 8.40 -8.22
CA LYS A 179 25.83 8.50 -9.67
C LYS A 179 27.30 8.65 -10.05
N GLU A 180 28.08 9.28 -9.18
CA GLU A 180 29.51 9.49 -9.37
C GLU A 180 30.31 8.22 -8.99
N GLU A 181 29.89 7.56 -7.91
CA GLU A 181 30.55 6.36 -7.37
C GLU A 181 29.64 5.13 -7.57
N SER A 182 29.81 4.43 -8.68
CA SER A 182 28.97 3.27 -9.05
C SER A 182 29.11 2.06 -8.11
N ASP A 183 30.19 1.99 -7.34
CA ASP A 183 30.52 0.87 -6.46
C ASP A 183 29.76 0.91 -5.14
N ILE A 184 29.13 2.05 -4.79
CA ILE A 184 28.33 2.17 -3.59
C ILE A 184 27.01 1.45 -3.78
N VAL A 185 26.71 0.53 -2.87
CA VAL A 185 25.39 -0.11 -2.78
C VAL A 185 24.41 0.85 -2.10
N PRO A 186 23.34 1.29 -2.79
CA PRO A 186 22.35 2.16 -2.17
C PRO A 186 21.63 1.44 -1.03
N CYS A 187 21.88 1.82 0.21
CA CYS A 187 21.19 1.30 1.39
C CYS A 187 21.20 2.31 2.53
N PHE A 188 20.46 1.99 3.60
CA PHE A 188 20.39 2.86 4.76
C PHE A 188 21.77 3.09 5.41
N ASN A 189 22.58 2.04 5.53
CA ASN A 189 23.91 2.13 6.15
C ASN A 189 24.81 3.13 5.42
N THR A 190 24.91 3.00 4.08
CA THR A 190 25.74 3.92 3.28
C THR A 190 25.21 5.35 3.28
N PHE A 191 23.89 5.54 3.38
CA PHE A 191 23.29 6.86 3.60
C PHE A 191 23.62 7.41 4.98
N TYR A 192 23.53 6.60 6.03
CA TYR A 192 23.86 7.01 7.40
C TYR A 192 25.32 7.46 7.52
N GLU A 193 26.24 6.68 6.98
CA GLU A 193 27.68 7.04 6.93
C GLU A 193 27.90 8.34 6.14
N PHE A 194 27.26 8.49 5.00
CA PHE A 194 27.32 9.72 4.20
C PHE A 194 26.84 10.94 5.01
N VAL A 195 25.73 10.82 5.74
CA VAL A 195 25.22 11.90 6.58
C VAL A 195 26.22 12.26 7.68
N GLY A 196 26.78 11.26 8.34
CA GLY A 196 27.75 11.46 9.44
C GLY A 196 29.08 12.07 9.01
N THR A 197 29.47 11.92 7.74
CA THR A 197 30.78 12.33 7.23
C THR A 197 30.70 13.51 6.25
N GLU A 198 30.20 13.29 5.07
CA GLU A 198 30.23 14.27 3.98
C GLU A 198 29.15 15.34 4.14
N TYR A 199 27.91 14.93 4.45
CA TYR A 199 26.84 15.89 4.62
C TYR A 199 27.06 16.80 5.83
N ARG A 200 27.69 16.29 6.90
CA ARG A 200 28.12 17.10 8.04
C ARG A 200 29.01 18.26 7.61
N LYS A 201 30.02 18.00 6.76
CA LYS A 201 30.90 19.06 6.22
C LYS A 201 30.12 20.10 5.41
N VAL A 202 29.15 19.65 4.61
CA VAL A 202 28.29 20.56 3.83
C VAL A 202 27.46 21.47 4.74
N LEU A 203 26.95 20.94 5.86
CA LEU A 203 26.22 21.75 6.84
C LEU A 203 27.11 22.77 7.52
N GLU A 204 28.35 22.39 7.89
CA GLU A 204 29.36 23.29 8.46
C GLU A 204 29.74 24.41 7.48
N GLU A 205 30.01 24.07 6.23
CA GLU A 205 30.33 25.05 5.16
C GLU A 205 29.17 26.05 4.94
N LYS A 206 27.95 25.54 4.93
CA LYS A 206 26.73 26.36 4.79
C LYS A 206 26.33 27.09 6.07
N LYS A 207 27.04 26.88 7.17
CA LYS A 207 26.75 27.46 8.48
C LYS A 207 25.32 27.21 8.94
N VAL A 208 24.78 26.04 8.67
CA VAL A 208 23.47 25.63 9.15
C VAL A 208 23.52 25.49 10.66
N ARG A 209 22.60 26.13 11.37
CA ARG A 209 22.61 26.11 12.83
C ARG A 209 21.99 24.81 13.32
N GLU A 210 22.49 24.28 14.42
CA GLU A 210 21.97 23.10 15.11
C GLU A 210 20.44 23.16 15.35
N LYS A 211 19.93 24.34 15.72
CA LYS A 211 18.48 24.55 15.88
C LYS A 211 17.66 24.42 14.59
N ASP A 212 18.28 24.55 13.42
CA ASP A 212 17.62 24.43 12.13
C ASP A 212 17.70 22.98 11.61
N PHE A 213 18.78 22.24 11.96
CA PHE A 213 18.91 20.80 11.74
C PHE A 213 19.94 20.21 12.72
N ASP A 214 19.45 19.45 13.70
CA ASP A 214 20.27 18.72 14.68
C ASP A 214 20.74 17.40 14.07
N ILE A 215 21.93 17.41 13.43
CA ILE A 215 22.52 16.23 12.79
C ILE A 215 22.91 15.17 13.83
N ASP A 216 23.38 15.56 15.01
CA ASP A 216 23.78 14.63 16.05
C ASP A 216 22.56 13.93 16.66
N GLY A 217 21.51 14.67 16.93
CA GLY A 217 20.23 14.11 17.34
C GLY A 217 19.62 13.19 16.27
N PHE A 218 19.72 13.57 15.00
CA PHE A 218 19.27 12.73 13.89
C PHE A 218 20.03 11.39 13.84
N LEU A 219 21.35 11.43 13.88
CA LEU A 219 22.18 10.23 13.85
C LEU A 219 21.97 9.34 15.08
N ASN A 220 21.90 9.92 16.28
CA ASN A 220 21.66 9.17 17.51
C ASN A 220 20.31 8.41 17.51
N VAL A 221 19.25 9.05 17.02
CA VAL A 221 17.92 8.41 16.94
C VAL A 221 17.90 7.29 15.91
N LEU A 222 18.64 7.42 14.82
CA LEU A 222 18.68 6.45 13.74
C LEU A 222 19.76 5.37 13.86
N GLU A 223 20.67 5.49 14.84
CA GLU A 223 21.71 4.50 15.12
C GLU A 223 21.18 3.05 15.25
N PRO A 224 20.03 2.79 15.93
CA PRO A 224 19.51 1.42 16.04
C PRO A 224 19.14 0.76 14.71
N TYR A 225 19.00 1.51 13.63
CA TYR A 225 18.67 1.01 12.29
C TYR A 225 19.92 0.82 11.40
N TYR A 226 21.08 1.25 11.87
CA TYR A 226 22.40 1.08 11.22
C TYR A 226 22.95 -0.31 11.48
#